data_ed465fdfdb50d0baba9a1720e23be658
#
_entry.id   ed465fdfdb50d0baba9a1720e23be658
#
_cell.length_a   1.000
_cell.length_b   1.000
_cell.length_c   1.000
_cell.angle_alpha   90.00
_cell.angle_beta   90.00
_cell.angle_gamma   90.00
#
_symmetry.space_group_name_H-M   'P 1'
#
loop_
_entity.id
_entity.type
_entity.pdbx_description
1 polymer ?
#
loop_
_entity_poly.entity_id
_entity_poly.type
_entity_poly.pdbx_seq_one_letter_code
_entity_poly.pdbx_strand_id
1 'polypeptide(L)'
;MPGRTPGHIPRPRMTGAARRLQLLDVGRGLFAARGRDATTIEEIASAAGVSKPVIYQHFGSKEGLYSQVVSHEFGILLGAVGGALSADAKPRVLVERAILALLGYIEDRAEGFRILVRDAPPAQPGGAFPALLAQVTTRVEHILADEFSRRGFSAADGAIYAQMLVGMVAMTGQWWQDTRTPNKHELAAHLVNLAWNGLTGLQKDPGLQIDG
;
A
#
# COMPACT_ATOMS: atom_id res chain seq x y z
N MET A 1 12.02 47.00 42.12
CA MET A 1 11.25 46.49 40.95
C MET A 1 11.45 44.99 40.85
N PRO A 2 10.48 44.11 41.22
CA PRO A 2 10.63 42.67 41.04
C PRO A 2 10.38 42.28 39.59
N GLY A 3 11.34 41.52 39.05
CA GLY A 3 11.30 41.01 37.66
C GLY A 3 10.13 40.06 37.43
N ARG A 4 9.38 40.30 36.33
CA ARG A 4 8.34 39.40 35.81
C ARG A 4 9.00 38.15 35.24
N THR A 5 8.75 36.99 35.87
CA THR A 5 9.07 35.67 35.34
C THR A 5 8.28 35.48 34.00
N PRO A 6 8.92 35.03 32.91
CA PRO A 6 8.20 34.75 31.68
C PRO A 6 7.21 33.61 31.89
N GLY A 7 5.94 33.86 31.61
CA GLY A 7 4.86 32.89 31.72
C GLY A 7 5.13 31.67 30.86
N HIS A 8 5.12 30.51 31.49
CA HIS A 8 5.13 29.19 30.85
C HIS A 8 3.84 29.07 29.99
N ILE A 9 3.95 29.18 28.68
CA ILE A 9 2.84 28.92 27.74
C ILE A 9 2.60 27.41 27.76
N PRO A 10 1.44 26.91 28.23
CA PRO A 10 1.16 25.47 28.24
C PRO A 10 1.12 25.00 26.79
N ARG A 11 1.94 23.99 26.44
CA ARG A 11 1.82 23.29 25.15
C ARG A 11 0.40 22.76 25.01
N PRO A 12 -0.31 23.04 23.89
CA PRO A 12 -1.68 22.56 23.70
C PRO A 12 -1.72 21.05 23.85
N ARG A 13 -2.63 20.54 24.67
CA ARG A 13 -2.85 19.10 24.88
C ARG A 13 -3.26 18.49 23.55
N MET A 14 -2.50 17.49 23.08
CA MET A 14 -2.81 16.73 21.88
C MET A 14 -4.21 16.10 22.00
N THR A 15 -5.02 16.20 20.95
CA THR A 15 -6.35 15.54 20.91
C THR A 15 -6.22 14.02 20.92
N GLY A 16 -7.25 13.29 21.34
CA GLY A 16 -7.26 11.83 21.31
C GLY A 16 -7.01 11.25 19.91
N ALA A 17 -7.58 11.87 18.86
CA ALA A 17 -7.36 11.49 17.48
C ALA A 17 -5.89 11.70 17.06
N ALA A 18 -5.30 12.85 17.36
CA ALA A 18 -3.89 13.11 17.06
C ALA A 18 -2.95 12.15 17.80
N ARG A 19 -3.29 11.83 19.08
CA ARG A 19 -2.55 10.84 19.86
C ARG A 19 -2.62 9.44 19.25
N ARG A 20 -3.80 9.04 18.78
CA ARG A 20 -3.98 7.75 18.10
C ARG A 20 -3.10 7.66 16.84
N LEU A 21 -3.08 8.70 15.98
CA LEU A 21 -2.24 8.74 14.77
C LEU A 21 -0.75 8.69 15.14
N GLN A 22 -0.30 9.42 16.15
CA GLN A 22 1.08 9.36 16.62
C GLN A 22 1.47 7.93 17.06
N LEU A 23 0.59 7.24 17.80
CA LEU A 23 0.86 5.88 18.25
C LEU A 23 0.90 4.88 17.09
N LEU A 24 0.07 5.05 16.07
CA LEU A 24 0.14 4.25 14.83
C LEU A 24 1.46 4.48 14.11
N ASP A 25 1.93 5.73 14.00
CA ASP A 25 3.18 6.07 13.33
C ASP A 25 4.41 5.51 14.07
N VAL A 26 4.48 5.67 15.38
CA VAL A 26 5.55 5.09 16.21
C VAL A 26 5.52 3.56 16.16
N GLY A 27 4.31 2.96 16.26
CA GLY A 27 4.13 1.50 16.16
C GLY A 27 4.59 0.98 14.80
N ARG A 28 4.25 1.66 13.70
CA ARG A 28 4.70 1.32 12.35
C ARG A 28 6.23 1.24 12.29
N GLY A 29 6.96 2.26 12.75
CA GLY A 29 8.43 2.26 12.72
C GLY A 29 9.04 1.09 13.47
N LEU A 30 8.58 0.83 14.70
CA LEU A 30 9.10 -0.26 15.55
C LEU A 30 8.74 -1.65 14.99
N PHE A 31 7.50 -1.86 14.56
CA PHE A 31 7.08 -3.13 13.95
C PHE A 31 7.80 -3.41 12.63
N ALA A 32 8.02 -2.41 11.79
CA ALA A 32 8.77 -2.57 10.55
C ALA A 32 10.24 -2.94 10.78
N ALA A 33 10.85 -2.37 11.82
CA ALA A 33 12.26 -2.60 12.14
C ALA A 33 12.52 -3.97 12.78
N ARG A 34 11.65 -4.41 13.72
CA ARG A 34 11.90 -5.57 14.58
C ARG A 34 10.90 -6.70 14.42
N GLY A 35 9.80 -6.46 13.72
CA GLY A 35 8.66 -7.38 13.66
C GLY A 35 7.72 -7.24 14.85
N ARG A 36 6.52 -7.82 14.72
CA ARG A 36 5.47 -7.78 15.74
C ARG A 36 5.91 -8.43 17.06
N ASP A 37 6.52 -9.61 17.00
CA ASP A 37 6.76 -10.42 18.18
C ASP A 37 7.89 -9.84 19.05
N ALA A 38 8.96 -9.32 18.44
CA ALA A 38 10.09 -8.72 19.14
C ALA A 38 9.84 -7.29 19.64
N THR A 39 8.75 -6.63 19.21
CA THR A 39 8.40 -5.28 19.69
C THR A 39 7.54 -5.35 20.94
N THR A 40 7.87 -4.53 21.96
CA THR A 40 7.14 -4.46 23.23
C THR A 40 6.32 -3.18 23.37
N ILE A 41 5.27 -3.23 24.20
CA ILE A 41 4.47 -2.03 24.55
C ILE A 41 5.32 -1.00 25.27
N GLU A 42 6.30 -1.43 26.07
CA GLU A 42 7.27 -0.58 26.76
C GLU A 42 8.06 0.30 25.80
N GLU A 43 8.61 -0.30 24.75
CA GLU A 43 9.37 0.41 23.73
C GLU A 43 8.50 1.40 22.97
N ILE A 44 7.28 1.00 22.59
CA ILE A 44 6.33 1.90 21.91
C ILE A 44 5.94 3.07 22.81
N ALA A 45 5.65 2.83 24.09
CA ALA A 45 5.30 3.86 25.04
C ALA A 45 6.44 4.85 25.25
N SER A 46 7.66 4.33 25.40
CA SER A 46 8.87 5.15 25.54
C SER A 46 9.12 6.01 24.28
N ALA A 47 9.05 5.41 23.10
CA ALA A 47 9.26 6.12 21.83
C ALA A 47 8.19 7.17 21.55
N ALA A 48 6.94 6.92 21.96
CA ALA A 48 5.83 7.86 21.81
C ALA A 48 5.76 8.93 22.94
N GLY A 49 6.57 8.80 23.99
CA GLY A 49 6.54 9.70 25.16
C GLY A 49 5.22 9.62 25.94
N VAL A 50 4.65 8.40 26.08
CA VAL A 50 3.40 8.16 26.79
C VAL A 50 3.57 7.03 27.82
N SER A 51 2.58 6.88 28.73
CA SER A 51 2.50 5.72 29.60
C SER A 51 1.81 4.53 28.91
N LYS A 52 2.14 3.29 29.30
CA LYS A 52 1.50 2.06 28.78
C LYS A 52 -0.04 2.10 28.83
N PRO A 53 -0.69 2.56 29.91
CA PRO A 53 -2.14 2.67 29.98
C PRO A 53 -2.75 3.47 28.82
N VAL A 54 -2.06 4.48 28.31
CA VAL A 54 -2.53 5.27 27.16
C VAL A 54 -2.63 4.40 25.90
N ILE A 55 -1.64 3.52 25.66
CA ILE A 55 -1.67 2.60 24.51
C ILE A 55 -2.83 1.62 24.68
N TYR A 56 -2.98 1.01 25.85
CA TYR A 56 -4.07 0.09 26.12
C TYR A 56 -5.46 0.74 25.98
N GLN A 57 -5.60 2.00 26.40
CA GLN A 57 -6.84 2.77 26.23
C GLN A 57 -7.23 2.95 24.75
N HIS A 58 -6.24 3.14 23.85
CA HIS A 58 -6.49 3.36 22.44
C HIS A 58 -6.65 2.08 21.61
N PHE A 59 -5.97 1.00 22.01
CA PHE A 59 -5.81 -0.19 21.16
C PHE A 59 -6.10 -1.52 21.86
N GLY A 60 -6.30 -1.53 23.17
CA GLY A 60 -6.61 -2.70 23.99
C GLY A 60 -5.42 -3.62 24.24
N SER A 61 -4.61 -3.91 23.22
CA SER A 61 -3.44 -4.80 23.30
C SER A 61 -2.35 -4.43 22.28
N LYS A 62 -1.20 -5.09 22.35
CA LYS A 62 -0.14 -4.99 21.33
C LYS A 62 -0.66 -5.47 19.97
N GLU A 63 -1.38 -6.58 19.95
CA GLU A 63 -2.01 -7.16 18.76
C GLU A 63 -3.05 -6.21 18.17
N GLY A 64 -3.83 -5.53 19.02
CA GLY A 64 -4.78 -4.50 18.62
C GLY A 64 -4.10 -3.31 17.94
N LEU A 65 -3.00 -2.82 18.54
CA LEU A 65 -2.20 -1.76 17.90
C LEU A 65 -1.62 -2.22 16.57
N TYR A 66 -1.02 -3.41 16.51
CA TYR A 66 -0.47 -3.97 15.28
C TYR A 66 -1.53 -4.09 14.18
N SER A 67 -2.68 -4.68 14.46
CA SER A 67 -3.81 -4.81 13.54
C SER A 67 -4.28 -3.44 13.01
N GLN A 68 -4.31 -2.42 13.88
CA GLN A 68 -4.68 -1.07 13.47
C GLN A 68 -3.60 -0.39 12.61
N VAL A 69 -2.31 -0.67 12.84
CA VAL A 69 -1.22 -0.20 11.97
C VAL A 69 -1.36 -0.83 10.57
N VAL A 70 -1.56 -2.16 10.49
CA VAL A 70 -1.77 -2.86 9.22
C VAL A 70 -3.00 -2.32 8.48
N SER A 71 -4.13 -2.16 9.17
CA SER A 71 -5.37 -1.64 8.57
C SER A 71 -5.20 -0.20 8.08
N HIS A 72 -4.46 0.62 8.79
CA HIS A 72 -4.18 2.00 8.42
C HIS A 72 -3.32 2.08 7.14
N GLU A 73 -2.22 1.32 7.08
CA GLU A 73 -1.35 1.27 5.91
C GLU A 73 -2.06 0.66 4.68
N PHE A 74 -2.85 -0.39 4.90
CA PHE A 74 -3.72 -0.98 3.88
C PHE A 74 -4.67 0.06 3.28
N GLY A 75 -5.35 0.82 4.14
CA GLY A 75 -6.29 1.86 3.69
C GLY A 75 -5.61 2.98 2.88
N ILE A 76 -4.39 3.40 3.29
CA ILE A 76 -3.61 4.42 2.57
C ILE A 76 -3.23 3.90 1.18
N LEU A 77 -2.65 2.71 1.08
CA LEU A 77 -2.20 2.15 -0.20
C LEU A 77 -3.37 1.86 -1.12
N LEU A 78 -4.43 1.22 -0.61
CA LEU A 78 -5.64 0.94 -1.39
C LEU A 78 -6.30 2.23 -1.88
N GLY A 79 -6.37 3.25 -1.03
CA GLY A 79 -6.90 4.56 -1.40
C GLY A 79 -6.10 5.25 -2.50
N ALA A 80 -4.78 5.20 -2.42
CA ALA A 80 -3.89 5.78 -3.44
C ALA A 80 -4.04 5.09 -4.80
N VAL A 81 -3.94 3.76 -4.84
CA VAL A 81 -4.05 2.99 -6.09
C VAL A 81 -5.49 3.00 -6.62
N GLY A 82 -6.49 2.80 -5.74
CA GLY A 82 -7.90 2.82 -6.11
C GLY A 82 -8.35 4.19 -6.65
N GLY A 83 -7.90 5.28 -6.04
CA GLY A 83 -8.15 6.63 -6.53
C GLY A 83 -7.54 6.87 -7.92
N ALA A 84 -6.32 6.39 -8.16
CA ALA A 84 -5.67 6.46 -9.45
C ALA A 84 -6.45 5.72 -10.56
N LEU A 85 -7.00 4.54 -10.24
CA LEU A 85 -7.80 3.71 -11.16
C LEU A 85 -9.25 4.20 -11.35
N SER A 86 -9.75 5.07 -10.46
CA SER A 86 -11.12 5.61 -10.51
C SER A 86 -11.21 6.98 -11.20
N ALA A 87 -10.08 7.55 -11.63
CA ALA A 87 -10.05 8.83 -12.31
C ALA A 87 -10.71 8.74 -13.69
N ASP A 88 -11.38 9.82 -14.10
CA ASP A 88 -11.85 9.95 -15.50
C ASP A 88 -10.64 10.25 -16.40
N ALA A 89 -10.09 9.20 -17.01
CA ALA A 89 -8.90 9.27 -17.83
C ALA A 89 -8.85 8.10 -18.82
N LYS A 90 -8.02 8.25 -19.87
CA LYS A 90 -7.76 7.18 -20.83
C LYS A 90 -7.11 5.97 -20.14
N PRO A 91 -7.37 4.72 -20.58
CA PRO A 91 -6.85 3.51 -19.93
C PRO A 91 -5.33 3.52 -19.66
N ARG A 92 -4.54 3.98 -20.63
CA ARG A 92 -3.08 4.11 -20.45
C ARG A 92 -2.71 5.02 -19.27
N VAL A 93 -3.38 6.17 -19.14
CA VAL A 93 -3.14 7.13 -18.06
C VAL A 93 -3.52 6.55 -16.70
N LEU A 94 -4.57 5.71 -16.65
CA LEU A 94 -4.96 4.99 -15.42
C LEU A 94 -3.86 4.03 -14.98
N VAL A 95 -3.28 3.26 -15.92
CA VAL A 95 -2.15 2.36 -15.65
C VAL A 95 -0.93 3.14 -15.14
N GLU A 96 -0.56 4.23 -15.80
CA GLU A 96 0.56 5.09 -15.40
C GLU A 96 0.37 5.64 -13.97
N ARG A 97 -0.81 6.18 -13.68
CA ARG A 97 -1.14 6.73 -12.36
C ARG A 97 -1.15 5.67 -11.26
N ALA A 98 -1.71 4.49 -11.53
CA ALA A 98 -1.76 3.41 -10.56
C ALA A 98 -0.36 2.88 -10.21
N ILE A 99 0.51 2.71 -11.20
CA ILE A 99 1.91 2.32 -11.00
C ILE A 99 2.65 3.39 -10.20
N LEU A 100 2.53 4.66 -10.56
CA LEU A 100 3.15 5.76 -9.83
C LEU A 100 2.61 5.90 -8.40
N ALA A 101 1.33 5.64 -8.16
CA ALA A 101 0.73 5.64 -6.83
C ALA A 101 1.32 4.53 -5.94
N LEU A 102 1.47 3.31 -6.47
CA LEU A 102 2.12 2.21 -5.74
C LEU A 102 3.59 2.53 -5.44
N LEU A 103 4.36 2.93 -6.45
CA LEU A 103 5.78 3.22 -6.28
C LEU A 103 6.01 4.45 -5.38
N GLY A 104 5.14 5.46 -5.46
CA GLY A 104 5.15 6.61 -4.54
C GLY A 104 4.91 6.17 -3.09
N TYR A 105 3.90 5.32 -2.85
CA TYR A 105 3.67 4.77 -1.53
C TYR A 105 4.87 3.99 -1.00
N ILE A 106 5.49 3.13 -1.83
CA ILE A 106 6.70 2.38 -1.46
C ILE A 106 7.86 3.32 -1.11
N GLU A 107 8.00 4.44 -1.84
CA GLU A 107 9.06 5.44 -1.62
C GLU A 107 8.84 6.21 -0.32
N ASP A 108 7.63 6.72 -0.11
CA ASP A 108 7.30 7.62 1.00
C ASP A 108 7.02 6.86 2.31
N ARG A 109 6.58 5.60 2.22
CA ARG A 109 6.11 4.77 3.34
C ARG A 109 6.71 3.35 3.33
N ALA A 110 8.03 3.24 3.14
CA ALA A 110 8.73 1.96 3.04
C ALA A 110 8.46 1.02 4.22
N GLU A 111 8.37 1.56 5.44
CA GLU A 111 8.05 0.80 6.66
C GLU A 111 6.64 0.21 6.60
N GLY A 112 5.66 1.00 6.18
CA GLY A 112 4.28 0.57 6.00
C GLY A 112 4.17 -0.54 4.96
N PHE A 113 4.82 -0.38 3.81
CA PHE A 113 4.83 -1.41 2.76
C PHE A 113 5.48 -2.71 3.25
N ARG A 114 6.60 -2.62 3.99
CA ARG A 114 7.27 -3.78 4.60
C ARG A 114 6.35 -4.56 5.52
N ILE A 115 5.57 -3.87 6.36
CA ILE A 115 4.58 -4.50 7.24
C ILE A 115 3.49 -5.20 6.43
N LEU A 116 2.96 -4.56 5.40
CA LEU A 116 1.91 -5.14 4.55
C LEU A 116 2.36 -6.43 3.86
N VAL A 117 3.62 -6.46 3.38
CA VAL A 117 4.17 -7.60 2.64
C VAL A 117 4.59 -8.76 3.57
N ARG A 118 5.15 -8.45 4.75
CA ARG A 118 5.76 -9.46 5.63
C ARG A 118 4.77 -10.21 6.51
N ASP A 119 3.69 -9.56 6.92
CA ASP A 119 2.86 -10.07 8.00
C ASP A 119 1.39 -10.19 7.62
N ALA A 120 0.85 -11.40 7.79
CA ALA A 120 -0.59 -11.65 7.79
C ALA A 120 -1.15 -11.37 9.18
N PRO A 121 -2.04 -10.36 9.38
CA PRO A 121 -2.80 -10.29 10.62
C PRO A 121 -3.65 -11.55 10.80
N PRO A 122 -3.81 -12.06 12.04
CA PRO A 122 -4.61 -13.26 12.31
C PRO A 122 -6.07 -13.18 11.82
N ALA A 123 -6.58 -11.96 11.63
CA ALA A 123 -7.96 -11.70 11.21
C ALA A 123 -8.19 -11.76 9.68
N GLN A 124 -7.15 -11.86 8.86
CA GLN A 124 -7.28 -11.94 7.40
C GLN A 124 -6.58 -13.21 6.89
N PRO A 125 -7.35 -14.25 6.49
CA PRO A 125 -6.78 -15.43 5.83
C PRO A 125 -5.96 -15.01 4.60
N GLY A 126 -4.68 -15.37 4.57
CA GLY A 126 -3.77 -15.03 3.47
C GLY A 126 -2.99 -13.72 3.64
N GLY A 127 -3.36 -12.83 4.59
CA GLY A 127 -2.63 -11.60 4.88
C GLY A 127 -3.17 -10.32 4.22
N ALA A 128 -2.63 -9.18 4.64
CA ALA A 128 -3.08 -7.87 4.15
C ALA A 128 -2.69 -7.62 2.69
N PHE A 129 -1.50 -8.03 2.28
CA PHE A 129 -1.01 -7.79 0.91
C PHE A 129 -1.78 -8.60 -0.15
N PRO A 130 -2.02 -9.92 0.00
CA PRO A 130 -2.91 -10.67 -0.89
C PRO A 130 -4.33 -10.10 -0.96
N ALA A 131 -4.90 -9.67 0.15
CA ALA A 131 -6.23 -9.04 0.16
C ALA A 131 -6.26 -7.71 -0.61
N LEU A 132 -5.20 -6.91 -0.51
CA LEU A 132 -5.03 -5.69 -1.30
C LEU A 132 -4.91 -6.01 -2.79
N LEU A 133 -4.08 -6.98 -3.15
CA LEU A 133 -3.92 -7.40 -4.55
C LEU A 133 -5.25 -7.88 -5.14
N ALA A 134 -6.03 -8.67 -4.39
CA ALA A 134 -7.34 -9.13 -4.83
C ALA A 134 -8.30 -7.96 -5.15
N GLN A 135 -8.37 -6.95 -4.29
CA GLN A 135 -9.22 -5.78 -4.52
C GLN A 135 -8.76 -4.95 -5.72
N VAL A 136 -7.45 -4.76 -5.88
CA VAL A 136 -6.88 -4.05 -7.03
C VAL A 136 -7.13 -4.85 -8.32
N THR A 137 -6.92 -6.18 -8.30
CA THR A 137 -7.16 -7.06 -9.44
C THR A 137 -8.61 -6.98 -9.91
N THR A 138 -9.59 -7.08 -8.99
CA THR A 138 -11.01 -6.93 -9.34
C THR A 138 -11.28 -5.59 -10.03
N ARG A 139 -10.67 -4.51 -9.56
CA ARG A 139 -10.86 -3.19 -10.18
C ARG A 139 -10.25 -3.12 -11.58
N VAL A 140 -9.04 -3.66 -11.76
CA VAL A 140 -8.36 -3.72 -13.06
C VAL A 140 -9.11 -4.62 -14.03
N GLU A 141 -9.66 -5.75 -13.56
CA GLU A 141 -10.50 -6.67 -14.35
C GLU A 141 -11.70 -5.95 -14.97
N HIS A 142 -12.45 -5.18 -14.19
CA HIS A 142 -13.59 -4.42 -14.70
C HIS A 142 -13.17 -3.43 -15.80
N ILE A 143 -12.06 -2.71 -15.60
CA ILE A 143 -11.54 -1.76 -16.59
C ILE A 143 -11.14 -2.48 -17.89
N LEU A 144 -10.48 -3.64 -17.78
CA LEU A 144 -10.05 -4.43 -18.93
C LEU A 144 -11.23 -5.10 -19.64
N ALA A 145 -12.21 -5.64 -18.92
CA ALA A 145 -13.40 -6.26 -19.51
C ALA A 145 -14.17 -5.26 -20.39
N ASP A 146 -14.33 -4.02 -19.91
CA ASP A 146 -14.97 -2.95 -20.68
C ASP A 146 -14.16 -2.58 -21.93
N GLU A 147 -12.83 -2.46 -21.80
CA GLU A 147 -11.95 -2.12 -22.93
C GLU A 147 -11.87 -3.25 -23.95
N PHE A 148 -11.79 -4.50 -23.49
CA PHE A 148 -11.76 -5.70 -24.34
C PHE A 148 -13.07 -5.82 -25.15
N SER A 149 -14.22 -5.65 -24.50
CA SER A 149 -15.52 -5.64 -25.20
C SER A 149 -15.57 -4.59 -26.31
N ARG A 150 -15.08 -3.37 -26.04
CA ARG A 150 -15.03 -2.30 -27.05
C ARG A 150 -14.12 -2.63 -28.24
N ARG A 151 -13.08 -3.42 -28.04
CA ARG A 151 -12.14 -3.85 -29.08
C ARG A 151 -12.51 -5.18 -29.74
N GLY A 152 -13.62 -5.81 -29.32
CA GLY A 152 -14.09 -7.10 -29.85
C GLY A 152 -13.27 -8.30 -29.36
N PHE A 153 -12.64 -8.19 -28.21
CA PHE A 153 -12.09 -9.30 -27.43
C PHE A 153 -13.14 -9.85 -26.45
N SER A 154 -12.88 -11.04 -25.91
CA SER A 154 -13.70 -11.59 -24.82
C SER A 154 -13.54 -10.76 -23.55
N ALA A 155 -14.64 -10.31 -22.94
CA ALA A 155 -14.62 -9.65 -21.64
C ALA A 155 -14.07 -10.58 -20.54
N ALA A 156 -14.28 -11.90 -20.66
CA ALA A 156 -13.79 -12.89 -19.70
C ALA A 156 -12.26 -12.97 -19.64
N ASP A 157 -11.55 -12.61 -20.70
CA ASP A 157 -10.09 -12.59 -20.72
C ASP A 157 -9.52 -11.45 -19.83
N GLY A 158 -10.35 -10.45 -19.51
CA GLY A 158 -9.99 -9.36 -18.61
C GLY A 158 -9.42 -9.84 -17.27
N ALA A 159 -9.97 -10.92 -16.71
CA ALA A 159 -9.51 -11.50 -15.44
C ALA A 159 -8.05 -12.00 -15.54
N ILE A 160 -7.69 -12.70 -16.62
CA ILE A 160 -6.35 -13.24 -16.84
C ILE A 160 -5.33 -12.10 -16.94
N TYR A 161 -5.63 -11.11 -17.78
CA TYR A 161 -4.74 -9.96 -17.97
C TYR A 161 -4.65 -9.05 -16.75
N ALA A 162 -5.73 -8.90 -15.99
CA ALA A 162 -5.70 -8.20 -14.70
C ALA A 162 -4.73 -8.87 -13.72
N GLN A 163 -4.82 -10.20 -13.61
CA GLN A 163 -3.93 -10.97 -12.73
C GLN A 163 -2.45 -10.83 -13.15
N MET A 164 -2.15 -10.92 -14.46
CA MET A 164 -0.80 -10.73 -14.99
C MET A 164 -0.26 -9.33 -14.69
N LEU A 165 -1.04 -8.28 -14.98
CA LEU A 165 -0.61 -6.89 -14.79
C LEU A 165 -0.39 -6.56 -13.32
N VAL A 166 -1.34 -6.91 -12.45
CA VAL A 166 -1.23 -6.62 -11.01
C VAL A 166 -0.09 -7.41 -10.40
N GLY A 167 0.07 -8.69 -10.76
CA GLY A 167 1.19 -9.52 -10.31
C GLY A 167 2.55 -8.95 -10.73
N MET A 168 2.70 -8.58 -12.00
CA MET A 168 3.93 -7.96 -12.52
C MET A 168 4.29 -6.69 -11.74
N VAL A 169 3.35 -5.77 -11.59
CA VAL A 169 3.59 -4.48 -10.91
C VAL A 169 3.87 -4.69 -9.43
N ALA A 170 3.12 -5.57 -8.75
CA ALA A 170 3.29 -5.85 -7.33
C ALA A 170 4.65 -6.50 -7.02
N MET A 171 5.04 -7.52 -7.77
CA MET A 171 6.32 -8.20 -7.58
C MET A 171 7.51 -7.30 -7.90
N THR A 172 7.40 -6.49 -8.95
CA THR A 172 8.43 -5.49 -9.28
C THR A 172 8.53 -4.42 -8.18
N GLY A 173 7.40 -3.98 -7.62
CA GLY A 173 7.38 -3.04 -6.50
C GLY A 173 8.05 -3.60 -5.24
N GLN A 174 7.83 -4.88 -4.92
CA GLN A 174 8.50 -5.55 -3.81
C GLN A 174 10.03 -5.61 -4.01
N TRP A 175 10.47 -6.02 -5.18
CA TRP A 175 11.90 -6.02 -5.52
C TRP A 175 12.50 -4.61 -5.44
N TRP A 176 11.81 -3.61 -5.97
CA TRP A 176 12.28 -2.23 -5.97
C TRP A 176 12.33 -1.59 -4.59
N GLN A 177 11.56 -2.07 -3.63
CA GLN A 177 11.60 -1.61 -2.24
C GLN A 177 13.03 -1.63 -1.67
N ASP A 178 13.80 -2.64 -2.02
CA ASP A 178 15.16 -2.85 -1.49
C ASP A 178 16.22 -2.20 -2.36
N THR A 179 16.05 -2.21 -3.68
CA THR A 179 17.07 -1.73 -4.62
C THR A 179 17.05 -0.22 -4.86
N ARG A 180 15.85 0.38 -4.92
CA ARG A 180 15.60 1.80 -5.23
C ARG A 180 16.25 2.28 -6.55
N THR A 181 16.63 1.36 -7.40
CA THR A 181 17.25 1.62 -8.71
C THR A 181 16.56 0.73 -9.74
N PRO A 182 16.13 1.29 -10.88
CA PRO A 182 16.17 2.70 -11.28
C PRO A 182 15.27 3.60 -10.43
N ASN A 183 15.22 4.90 -10.69
CA ASN A 183 14.30 5.78 -9.96
C ASN A 183 12.83 5.48 -10.27
N LYS A 184 11.93 6.00 -9.45
CA LYS A 184 10.47 5.75 -9.54
C LYS A 184 9.89 5.97 -10.93
N HIS A 185 10.25 7.06 -11.58
CA HIS A 185 9.69 7.42 -12.90
C HIS A 185 10.24 6.54 -14.01
N GLU A 186 11.52 6.21 -13.95
CA GLU A 186 12.14 5.27 -14.89
C GLU A 186 11.53 3.88 -14.77
N LEU A 187 11.37 3.37 -13.54
CA LEU A 187 10.73 2.08 -13.30
C LEU A 187 9.29 2.08 -13.79
N ALA A 188 8.52 3.14 -13.48
CA ALA A 188 7.15 3.27 -13.96
C ALA A 188 7.09 3.26 -15.49
N ALA A 189 8.00 3.96 -16.16
CA ALA A 189 8.07 3.99 -17.62
C ALA A 189 8.31 2.58 -18.21
N HIS A 190 9.21 1.78 -17.63
CA HIS A 190 9.45 0.40 -18.07
C HIS A 190 8.22 -0.49 -17.85
N LEU A 191 7.58 -0.41 -16.70
CA LEU A 191 6.36 -1.17 -16.39
C LEU A 191 5.21 -0.81 -17.35
N VAL A 192 4.99 0.49 -17.57
CA VAL A 192 3.97 0.98 -18.51
C VAL A 192 4.29 0.56 -19.93
N ASN A 193 5.54 0.66 -20.36
CA ASN A 193 5.96 0.26 -21.71
C ASN A 193 5.66 -1.22 -21.97
N LEU A 194 6.01 -2.10 -21.05
CA LEU A 194 5.73 -3.52 -21.17
C LEU A 194 4.22 -3.81 -21.14
N ALA A 195 3.51 -3.27 -20.14
CA ALA A 195 2.08 -3.47 -19.99
C ALA A 195 1.29 -2.98 -21.23
N TRP A 196 1.56 -1.74 -21.64
CA TRP A 196 0.79 -1.11 -22.72
C TRP A 196 1.08 -1.72 -24.09
N ASN A 197 2.34 -1.94 -24.42
CA ASN A 197 2.71 -2.54 -25.72
C ASN A 197 2.29 -4.01 -25.80
N GLY A 198 2.34 -4.76 -24.69
CA GLY A 198 1.76 -6.09 -24.63
C GLY A 198 0.27 -6.08 -24.89
N LEU A 199 -0.49 -5.21 -24.19
CA LEU A 199 -1.95 -5.11 -24.36
C LEU A 199 -2.39 -4.61 -25.75
N THR A 200 -1.60 -3.77 -26.43
CA THR A 200 -1.95 -3.28 -27.77
C THR A 200 -1.70 -4.31 -28.86
N GLY A 201 -0.80 -5.25 -28.64
CA GLY A 201 -0.44 -6.32 -29.56
C GLY A 201 -1.13 -7.67 -29.29
N LEU A 202 -2.16 -7.72 -28.44
CA LEU A 202 -2.86 -8.96 -28.09
C LEU A 202 -3.50 -9.61 -29.31
N GLN A 203 -3.37 -10.94 -29.41
CA GLN A 203 -4.10 -11.79 -30.34
C GLN A 203 -5.44 -12.21 -29.71
N LYS A 204 -6.50 -12.31 -30.53
CA LYS A 204 -7.83 -12.74 -30.06
C LYS A 204 -7.85 -14.21 -29.62
N ASP A 205 -7.10 -15.04 -30.32
CA ASP A 205 -6.98 -16.48 -30.08
C ASP A 205 -5.48 -16.83 -29.94
N PRO A 206 -4.88 -16.58 -28.75
CA PRO A 206 -3.45 -16.84 -28.56
C PRO A 206 -3.18 -18.35 -28.55
N GLY A 207 -2.27 -18.81 -29.40
CA GLY A 207 -1.81 -20.22 -29.47
C GLY A 207 -0.35 -20.37 -29.11
N LEU A 208 0.00 -21.55 -28.65
CA LEU A 208 1.40 -21.94 -28.41
C LEU A 208 2.05 -22.41 -29.72
N GLN A 209 3.34 -22.14 -29.91
CA GLN A 209 4.10 -22.55 -31.08
C GLN A 209 4.90 -23.83 -30.84
N ILE A 210 4.68 -24.52 -29.70
CA ILE A 210 5.45 -25.69 -29.28
C ILE A 210 5.01 -26.97 -30.00
N ASP A 211 3.85 -26.96 -30.63
CA ASP A 211 3.25 -28.12 -31.31
C ASP A 211 3.37 -28.08 -32.86
N GLY A 212 4.37 -27.34 -33.38
CA GLY A 212 4.67 -27.26 -34.80
C GLY A 212 5.95 -27.97 -35.18
#